data_71a6a609b985f89358024a6184b02a7b
#
_entry.id   71a6a609b985f89358024a6184b02a7b
#
_cell.length_a   1.000
_cell.length_b   1.000
_cell.length_c   1.000
_cell.angle_alpha   90.00
_cell.angle_beta   90.00
_cell.angle_gamma   90.00
#
_symmetry.space_group_name_H-M   'P 1'
#
loop_
_entity.id
_entity.type
_entity.pdbx_description
1 polymer ?
#
loop_
_entity_poly.entity_id
_entity_poly.type
_entity_poly.pdbx_seq_one_letter_code
_entity_poly.pdbx_strand_id
1 'polypeptide(L)'
;SPTVDGKNDTVKIAETTAEANAAAANAAKADDKVTLVTEGTNVSGKDFTNPAVLKIPADTKDVKNVNQLTLARLNAETGKLEIVGGSYDAKANAVVGYVAEEGSYFVVEKEGLTTISMQIGNKHVALNNENKILDAAPLISQNRTMVPLRFIAEAFGADVSWAQDTKTVTIVIDGKVLTMRINQDLEGFGAAPIISNGRTMVPISYISKELGANVIWVPSTKTVAIAR
;
A
#
# COMPACT_ATOMS: atom_id res chain seq x y z
N SER A 1 8.94 2.03 -22.33
CA SER A 1 9.38 3.16 -21.50
C SER A 1 8.40 3.39 -20.37
N PRO A 2 8.86 3.84 -19.19
CA PRO A 2 8.00 4.24 -18.09
C PRO A 2 7.04 5.37 -18.52
N THR A 3 5.83 5.37 -17.96
CA THR A 3 4.84 6.42 -18.22
C THR A 3 4.16 6.84 -16.93
N VAL A 4 3.69 8.07 -16.88
CA VAL A 4 2.82 8.61 -15.83
C VAL A 4 1.51 9.04 -16.48
N ASP A 5 0.42 8.46 -15.99
CA ASP A 5 -0.94 8.85 -16.39
C ASP A 5 -1.60 9.60 -15.24
N GLY A 6 -2.22 10.72 -15.52
CA GLY A 6 -2.98 11.53 -14.57
C GLY A 6 -3.20 12.93 -15.11
N LYS A 7 -4.23 13.61 -14.63
CA LYS A 7 -4.51 15.02 -14.98
C LYS A 7 -3.51 16.01 -14.34
N ASN A 8 -2.35 15.51 -13.89
CA ASN A 8 -1.37 16.33 -13.20
C ASN A 8 -0.20 16.64 -14.14
N ASP A 9 -0.33 17.68 -14.94
CA ASP A 9 0.69 18.16 -15.90
C ASP A 9 2.02 18.57 -15.22
N THR A 10 2.10 18.50 -13.90
CA THR A 10 3.27 18.88 -13.10
C THR A 10 4.20 17.71 -12.79
N VAL A 11 3.73 16.46 -12.94
CA VAL A 11 4.54 15.26 -12.67
C VAL A 11 5.33 14.88 -13.91
N LYS A 12 6.64 14.78 -13.79
CA LYS A 12 7.57 14.40 -14.85
C LYS A 12 8.30 13.13 -14.48
N ILE A 13 8.67 12.35 -15.47
CA ILE A 13 9.52 11.18 -15.32
C ILE A 13 10.81 11.34 -16.12
N ALA A 14 11.89 10.79 -15.58
CA ALA A 14 13.20 10.72 -16.21
C ALA A 14 13.89 9.40 -15.84
N GLU A 15 14.95 9.06 -16.50
CA GLU A 15 15.84 7.99 -16.05
C GLU A 15 16.43 8.38 -14.70
N THR A 16 16.62 7.39 -13.83
CA THR A 16 17.27 7.63 -12.53
C THR A 16 18.80 7.66 -12.70
N THR A 17 19.50 8.19 -11.69
CA THR A 17 20.97 8.29 -11.75
C THR A 17 21.63 6.93 -11.51
N ALA A 18 22.90 6.80 -11.94
CA ALA A 18 23.68 5.59 -11.70
C ALA A 18 23.89 5.34 -10.19
N GLU A 19 24.03 6.42 -9.40
CA GLU A 19 24.16 6.32 -7.93
C GLU A 19 22.88 5.78 -7.30
N ALA A 20 21.70 6.24 -7.75
CA ALA A 20 20.42 5.73 -7.23
C ALA A 20 20.18 4.28 -7.63
N ASN A 21 20.56 3.86 -8.86
CA ASN A 21 20.51 2.46 -9.28
C ASN A 21 21.43 1.57 -8.42
N ALA A 22 22.65 2.02 -8.15
CA ALA A 22 23.60 1.30 -7.30
C ALA A 22 23.09 1.22 -5.84
N ALA A 23 22.53 2.30 -5.31
CA ALA A 23 21.95 2.32 -3.96
C ALA A 23 20.75 1.36 -3.84
N ALA A 24 19.86 1.34 -4.84
CA ALA A 24 18.73 0.41 -4.87
C ALA A 24 19.17 -1.05 -4.95
N ALA A 25 20.19 -1.36 -5.76
CA ALA A 25 20.76 -2.71 -5.85
C ALA A 25 21.38 -3.16 -4.51
N ASN A 26 22.06 -2.26 -3.79
CA ASN A 26 22.59 -2.56 -2.47
C ASN A 26 21.48 -2.74 -1.42
N ALA A 27 20.45 -1.90 -1.47
CA ALA A 27 19.28 -2.02 -0.58
C ALA A 27 18.54 -3.35 -0.78
N ALA A 28 18.32 -3.77 -2.03
CA ALA A 28 17.70 -5.06 -2.35
C ALA A 28 18.55 -6.24 -1.85
N LYS A 29 19.89 -6.18 -1.96
CA LYS A 29 20.78 -7.22 -1.41
C LYS A 29 20.76 -7.30 0.12
N ALA A 30 20.41 -6.21 0.79
CA ALA A 30 20.31 -6.15 2.26
C ALA A 30 18.99 -6.71 2.81
N ASP A 31 17.97 -6.90 1.97
CA ASP A 31 16.68 -7.51 2.30
C ASP A 31 16.53 -8.79 1.46
N ASP A 32 16.68 -9.95 2.07
CA ASP A 32 16.61 -11.27 1.43
C ASP A 32 15.23 -11.56 0.80
N LYS A 33 14.21 -10.78 1.14
CA LYS A 33 12.84 -10.85 0.60
C LYS A 33 12.59 -9.91 -0.58
N VAL A 34 13.58 -9.11 -0.97
CA VAL A 34 13.43 -8.12 -2.06
C VAL A 34 14.44 -8.42 -3.17
N THR A 35 13.94 -8.56 -4.40
CA THR A 35 14.78 -8.68 -5.60
C THR A 35 14.49 -7.50 -6.53
N LEU A 36 15.54 -6.76 -6.91
CA LEU A 36 15.43 -5.67 -7.89
C LEU A 36 15.21 -6.25 -9.29
N VAL A 37 14.19 -5.74 -10.00
CA VAL A 37 13.78 -6.23 -11.34
C VAL A 37 14.16 -5.25 -12.45
N THR A 38 14.10 -3.94 -12.17
CA THR A 38 14.39 -2.92 -13.20
C THR A 38 15.39 -1.88 -12.70
N GLU A 39 16.00 -1.17 -13.65
CA GLU A 39 16.58 0.14 -13.37
C GLU A 39 15.47 1.13 -12.96
N GLY A 40 15.85 2.17 -12.26
CA GLY A 40 14.91 3.10 -11.65
C GLY A 40 14.34 4.12 -12.64
N THR A 41 13.25 4.67 -12.23
CA THR A 41 12.60 5.82 -12.88
C THR A 41 12.49 6.94 -11.86
N ASN A 42 13.03 8.11 -12.18
CA ASN A 42 12.91 9.29 -11.33
C ASN A 42 11.57 9.99 -11.61
N VAL A 43 10.82 10.20 -10.55
CA VAL A 43 9.56 10.95 -10.57
C VAL A 43 9.79 12.28 -9.87
N SER A 44 9.46 13.38 -10.53
CA SER A 44 9.56 14.72 -10.01
C SER A 44 8.27 15.50 -10.24
N GLY A 45 7.96 16.44 -9.36
CA GLY A 45 6.76 17.25 -9.48
C GLY A 45 6.58 18.18 -8.28
N LYS A 46 5.60 19.08 -8.38
CA LYS A 46 5.32 20.05 -7.31
C LYS A 46 4.04 19.78 -6.55
N ASP A 47 3.17 18.93 -7.08
CA ASP A 47 1.85 18.69 -6.48
C ASP A 47 1.47 17.20 -6.60
N PHE A 48 1.44 16.54 -5.48
CA PHE A 48 0.99 15.16 -5.31
C PHE A 48 -0.29 15.06 -4.45
N THR A 49 -1.05 16.15 -4.31
CA THR A 49 -2.36 16.12 -3.62
C THR A 49 -3.32 15.10 -4.24
N ASN A 50 -3.14 14.83 -5.53
CA ASN A 50 -3.75 13.70 -6.22
C ASN A 50 -2.63 12.79 -6.75
N PRO A 51 -2.44 11.60 -6.15
CA PRO A 51 -1.39 10.68 -6.57
C PRO A 51 -1.45 10.36 -8.06
N ALA A 52 -0.28 10.33 -8.70
CA ALA A 52 -0.15 9.96 -10.10
C ALA A 52 -0.11 8.43 -10.27
N VAL A 53 -0.54 7.94 -11.43
CA VAL A 53 -0.37 6.53 -11.80
C VAL A 53 0.97 6.39 -12.50
N LEU A 54 1.90 5.67 -11.89
CA LEU A 54 3.19 5.32 -12.49
C LEU A 54 3.12 3.91 -13.07
N LYS A 55 3.61 3.78 -14.30
CA LYS A 55 3.72 2.51 -15.01
C LYS A 55 5.18 2.30 -15.41
N ILE A 56 5.80 1.24 -14.90
CA ILE A 56 7.18 0.85 -15.21
C ILE A 56 7.16 -0.52 -15.89
N PRO A 57 7.64 -0.65 -17.16
CA PRO A 57 7.79 -1.94 -17.81
C PRO A 57 8.66 -2.88 -16.98
N ALA A 58 8.30 -4.16 -16.92
CA ALA A 58 9.04 -5.17 -16.18
C ALA A 58 9.45 -6.34 -17.09
N ASP A 59 10.74 -6.70 -17.10
CA ASP A 59 11.18 -7.98 -17.68
C ASP A 59 10.92 -9.09 -16.65
N THR A 60 10.01 -9.99 -17.00
CA THR A 60 9.56 -11.05 -16.08
C THR A 60 10.31 -12.37 -16.26
N LYS A 61 11.36 -12.41 -17.08
CA LYS A 61 12.09 -13.68 -17.39
C LYS A 61 12.68 -14.36 -16.16
N ASP A 62 13.23 -13.56 -15.25
CA ASP A 62 13.88 -14.06 -14.02
C ASP A 62 13.01 -13.86 -12.78
N VAL A 63 11.75 -13.44 -12.93
CA VAL A 63 10.78 -13.22 -11.84
C VAL A 63 10.18 -14.56 -11.44
N LYS A 64 10.24 -14.89 -10.15
CA LYS A 64 9.68 -16.13 -9.60
C LYS A 64 8.16 -16.09 -9.54
N ASN A 65 7.59 -14.93 -9.15
CA ASN A 65 6.16 -14.76 -9.00
C ASN A 65 5.73 -13.34 -9.38
N VAL A 66 5.10 -13.18 -10.54
CA VAL A 66 4.62 -11.87 -11.04
C VAL A 66 3.60 -11.20 -10.11
N ASN A 67 2.88 -11.96 -9.26
CA ASN A 67 1.97 -11.39 -8.28
C ASN A 67 2.69 -10.74 -7.09
N GLN A 68 4.00 -10.94 -6.97
CA GLN A 68 4.86 -10.30 -5.97
C GLN A 68 5.62 -9.09 -6.53
N LEU A 69 5.37 -8.71 -7.79
CA LEU A 69 5.92 -7.50 -8.37
C LEU A 69 5.18 -6.27 -7.86
N THR A 70 5.97 -5.27 -7.46
CA THR A 70 5.45 -4.00 -6.93
C THR A 70 6.40 -2.85 -7.21
N LEU A 71 5.95 -1.63 -6.96
CA LEU A 71 6.81 -0.46 -6.94
C LEU A 71 7.45 -0.30 -5.56
N ALA A 72 8.72 0.04 -5.54
CA ALA A 72 9.45 0.47 -4.36
C ALA A 72 10.11 1.82 -4.65
N ARG A 73 10.20 2.69 -3.64
CA ARG A 73 10.90 3.96 -3.69
C ARG A 73 12.20 3.87 -2.89
N LEU A 74 13.27 4.40 -3.44
CA LEU A 74 14.52 4.54 -2.69
C LEU A 74 14.39 5.74 -1.74
N ASN A 75 14.48 5.49 -0.44
CA ASN A 75 14.60 6.53 0.56
C ASN A 75 16.05 7.04 0.57
N ALA A 76 16.23 8.28 0.16
CA ALA A 76 17.56 8.90 0.02
C ALA A 76 18.29 9.09 1.36
N GLU A 77 17.55 9.23 2.47
CA GLU A 77 18.13 9.43 3.80
C GLU A 77 18.62 8.13 4.42
N THR A 78 17.83 7.06 4.27
CA THR A 78 18.12 5.75 4.89
C THR A 78 18.81 4.78 3.96
N GLY A 79 18.82 5.05 2.65
CA GLY A 79 19.33 4.14 1.62
C GLY A 79 18.50 2.85 1.47
N LYS A 80 17.28 2.79 1.99
CA LYS A 80 16.42 1.60 1.95
C LYS A 80 15.38 1.71 0.83
N LEU A 81 14.93 0.55 0.33
CA LEU A 81 13.77 0.45 -0.52
C LEU A 81 12.50 0.37 0.33
N GLU A 82 11.60 1.30 0.11
CA GLU A 82 10.28 1.37 0.74
C GLU A 82 9.23 0.84 -0.24
N ILE A 83 8.46 -0.17 0.16
CA ILE A 83 7.40 -0.71 -0.68
C ILE A 83 6.29 0.34 -0.81
N VAL A 84 6.00 0.71 -2.04
CA VAL A 84 4.98 1.72 -2.35
C VAL A 84 3.64 1.06 -2.67
N GLY A 85 3.66 -0.06 -3.36
CA GLY A 85 2.48 -0.76 -3.82
C GLY A 85 2.37 -0.75 -5.33
N GLY A 86 1.27 -1.27 -5.82
CA GLY A 86 1.06 -1.51 -7.24
C GLY A 86 1.14 -2.99 -7.57
N SER A 87 0.81 -3.33 -8.79
CA SER A 87 0.71 -4.71 -9.24
C SER A 87 1.08 -4.86 -10.70
N TYR A 88 1.46 -6.06 -11.08
CA TYR A 88 1.79 -6.38 -12.46
C TYR A 88 0.52 -6.48 -13.32
N ASP A 89 0.51 -5.71 -14.40
CA ASP A 89 -0.49 -5.77 -15.47
C ASP A 89 0.12 -6.55 -16.66
N ALA A 90 -0.35 -7.76 -16.87
CA ALA A 90 0.13 -8.62 -17.95
C ALA A 90 -0.15 -8.05 -19.35
N LYS A 91 -1.22 -7.26 -19.53
CA LYS A 91 -1.53 -6.64 -20.82
C LYS A 91 -0.56 -5.52 -21.16
N ALA A 92 -0.15 -4.78 -20.16
CA ALA A 92 0.80 -3.70 -20.31
C ALA A 92 2.26 -4.17 -20.23
N ASN A 93 2.51 -5.41 -19.77
CA ASN A 93 3.81 -5.95 -19.39
C ASN A 93 4.57 -4.97 -18.48
N ALA A 94 3.91 -4.50 -17.43
CA ALA A 94 4.41 -3.44 -16.57
C ALA A 94 3.86 -3.56 -15.15
N VAL A 95 4.57 -3.03 -14.17
CA VAL A 95 4.01 -2.78 -12.84
C VAL A 95 3.35 -1.41 -12.84
N VAL A 96 2.11 -1.36 -12.38
CA VAL A 96 1.28 -0.17 -12.31
C VAL A 96 0.92 0.11 -10.85
N GLY A 97 1.18 1.32 -10.39
CA GLY A 97 0.89 1.73 -9.03
C GLY A 97 0.69 3.23 -8.89
N TYR A 98 0.19 3.64 -7.74
CA TYR A 98 0.07 5.05 -7.40
C TYR A 98 1.36 5.56 -6.77
N VAL A 99 1.75 6.80 -7.11
CA VAL A 99 2.87 7.51 -6.50
C VAL A 99 2.37 8.84 -5.95
N ALA A 100 2.71 9.13 -4.71
CA ALA A 100 2.25 10.29 -3.96
C ALA A 100 3.38 11.26 -3.58
N GLU A 101 4.60 11.01 -4.05
CA GLU A 101 5.79 11.78 -3.72
C GLU A 101 6.79 11.72 -4.88
N GLU A 102 7.70 12.68 -4.91
CA GLU A 102 8.87 12.61 -5.80
C GLU A 102 9.90 11.58 -5.32
N GLY A 103 10.76 11.13 -6.20
CA GLY A 103 11.84 10.21 -5.87
C GLY A 103 12.16 9.21 -6.97
N SER A 104 13.09 8.31 -6.67
CA SER A 104 13.48 7.22 -7.57
C SER A 104 12.68 5.97 -7.26
N TYR A 105 11.96 5.48 -8.25
CA TYR A 105 11.08 4.32 -8.16
C TYR A 105 11.62 3.16 -8.98
N PHE A 106 11.43 1.96 -8.47
CA PHE A 106 11.94 0.70 -9.02
C PHE A 106 10.83 -0.34 -9.04
N VAL A 107 10.91 -1.29 -9.97
CA VAL A 107 10.14 -2.53 -9.86
C VAL A 107 10.97 -3.53 -9.05
N VAL A 108 10.35 -4.08 -8.04
CA VAL A 108 10.92 -5.14 -7.21
C VAL A 108 9.98 -6.34 -7.14
N GLU A 109 10.53 -7.53 -7.00
CA GLU A 109 9.81 -8.70 -6.52
C GLU A 109 9.97 -8.76 -5.01
N LYS A 110 8.85 -8.70 -4.27
CA LYS A 110 8.82 -8.72 -2.80
C LYS A 110 8.14 -9.99 -2.32
N GLU A 111 8.91 -10.87 -1.69
CA GLU A 111 8.36 -12.10 -1.10
C GLU A 111 7.39 -11.77 0.04
N GLY A 112 6.22 -12.43 0.03
CA GLY A 112 5.16 -12.20 1.00
C GLY A 112 4.38 -10.90 0.78
N LEU A 113 4.55 -10.21 -0.36
CA LEU A 113 3.80 -9.00 -0.68
C LEU A 113 2.29 -9.24 -0.59
N THR A 114 1.62 -8.35 0.12
CA THR A 114 0.15 -8.24 0.13
C THR A 114 -0.26 -6.86 -0.35
N THR A 115 -1.09 -6.81 -1.39
CA THR A 115 -1.66 -5.57 -1.92
C THR A 115 -3.17 -5.58 -1.82
N ILE A 116 -3.74 -4.45 -1.39
CA ILE A 116 -5.19 -4.27 -1.26
C ILE A 116 -5.58 -2.96 -1.92
N SER A 117 -6.60 -3.00 -2.78
CA SER A 117 -7.19 -1.79 -3.36
C SER A 117 -8.69 -1.79 -3.13
N MET A 118 -9.20 -0.75 -2.47
CA MET A 118 -10.61 -0.61 -2.12
C MET A 118 -11.10 0.81 -2.35
N GLN A 119 -12.39 0.97 -2.64
CA GLN A 119 -13.02 2.25 -2.91
C GLN A 119 -14.09 2.55 -1.87
N ILE A 120 -14.20 3.81 -1.46
CA ILE A 120 -15.24 4.25 -0.52
C ILE A 120 -16.63 3.93 -1.06
N GLY A 121 -17.44 3.29 -0.21
CA GLY A 121 -18.81 2.89 -0.53
C GLY A 121 -18.93 1.62 -1.38
N ASN A 122 -17.82 1.03 -1.83
CA ASN A 122 -17.81 -0.17 -2.66
C ASN A 122 -17.39 -1.39 -1.82
N LYS A 123 -18.15 -2.48 -1.92
CA LYS A 123 -17.80 -3.75 -1.28
C LYS A 123 -16.80 -4.59 -2.09
N HIS A 124 -16.63 -4.31 -3.38
CA HIS A 124 -15.63 -4.98 -4.19
C HIS A 124 -14.24 -4.45 -3.82
N VAL A 125 -13.31 -5.36 -3.59
CA VAL A 125 -11.93 -5.09 -3.22
C VAL A 125 -11.00 -5.99 -4.03
N ALA A 126 -9.88 -5.46 -4.47
CA ALA A 126 -8.80 -6.28 -5.00
C ALA A 126 -7.84 -6.64 -3.86
N LEU A 127 -7.57 -7.93 -3.68
CA LEU A 127 -6.54 -8.48 -2.79
C LEU A 127 -5.58 -9.30 -3.66
N ASN A 128 -4.33 -8.87 -3.77
CA ASN A 128 -3.32 -9.51 -4.62
C ASN A 128 -3.83 -9.75 -6.06
N ASN A 129 -4.49 -8.74 -6.65
CA ASN A 129 -5.16 -8.77 -7.96
C ASN A 129 -6.39 -9.69 -8.07
N GLU A 130 -6.80 -10.37 -7.00
CA GLU A 130 -8.04 -11.13 -6.97
C GLU A 130 -9.21 -10.29 -6.45
N ASN A 131 -10.36 -10.38 -7.13
CA ASN A 131 -11.56 -9.72 -6.64
C ASN A 131 -12.16 -10.47 -5.46
N LYS A 132 -12.38 -9.75 -4.37
CA LYS A 132 -13.08 -10.22 -3.17
C LYS A 132 -14.27 -9.31 -2.87
N ILE A 133 -15.18 -9.76 -2.02
CA ILE A 133 -16.35 -8.98 -1.60
C ILE A 133 -16.30 -8.82 -0.08
N LEU A 134 -16.33 -7.56 0.36
CA LEU A 134 -16.36 -7.18 1.77
C LEU A 134 -17.77 -7.28 2.35
N ASP A 135 -17.88 -7.61 3.61
CA ASP A 135 -19.15 -7.52 4.36
C ASP A 135 -19.55 -6.05 4.59
N ALA A 136 -18.57 -5.19 4.86
CA ALA A 136 -18.74 -3.75 5.05
C ALA A 136 -17.81 -2.98 4.11
N ALA A 137 -18.36 -2.05 3.33
CA ALA A 137 -17.57 -1.17 2.47
C ALA A 137 -16.78 -0.15 3.29
N PRO A 138 -15.59 0.28 2.84
CA PRO A 138 -14.90 1.43 3.41
C PRO A 138 -15.80 2.66 3.35
N LEU A 139 -15.68 3.53 4.36
CA LEU A 139 -16.56 4.70 4.49
C LEU A 139 -15.80 5.92 5.05
N ILE A 140 -16.38 7.08 4.93
CA ILE A 140 -15.91 8.29 5.63
C ILE A 140 -16.76 8.47 6.89
N SER A 141 -16.09 8.56 8.04
CA SER A 141 -16.71 8.88 9.33
C SER A 141 -15.79 9.79 10.13
N GLN A 142 -16.34 10.78 10.80
CA GLN A 142 -15.58 11.75 11.60
C GLN A 142 -14.43 12.39 10.79
N ASN A 143 -14.66 12.66 9.51
CA ASN A 143 -13.67 13.19 8.57
C ASN A 143 -12.42 12.28 8.40
N ARG A 144 -12.56 10.98 8.62
CA ARG A 144 -11.53 9.98 8.46
C ARG A 144 -12.00 8.87 7.50
N THR A 145 -11.08 8.36 6.72
CA THR A 145 -11.31 7.15 5.92
C THR A 145 -11.25 5.95 6.87
N MET A 146 -12.37 5.26 7.00
CA MET A 146 -12.53 4.07 7.84
C MET A 146 -12.55 2.83 6.98
N VAL A 147 -11.78 1.82 7.37
CA VAL A 147 -11.60 0.58 6.60
C VAL A 147 -11.87 -0.66 7.46
N PRO A 148 -12.31 -1.79 6.86
CA PRO A 148 -12.62 -3.01 7.60
C PRO A 148 -11.34 -3.65 8.16
N LEU A 149 -11.16 -3.53 9.47
CA LEU A 149 -9.95 -3.94 10.17
C LEU A 149 -9.61 -5.41 9.97
N ARG A 150 -10.58 -6.31 10.24
CA ARG A 150 -10.34 -7.76 10.20
C ARG A 150 -9.87 -8.21 8.83
N PHE A 151 -10.52 -7.76 7.77
CA PHE A 151 -10.14 -8.11 6.40
C PHE A 151 -8.68 -7.76 6.09
N ILE A 152 -8.26 -6.55 6.47
CA ILE A 152 -6.89 -6.08 6.19
C ILE A 152 -5.88 -6.80 7.08
N ALA A 153 -6.17 -6.93 8.38
CA ALA A 153 -5.26 -7.57 9.33
C ALA A 153 -5.04 -9.05 8.98
N GLU A 154 -6.11 -9.80 8.69
CA GLU A 154 -6.01 -11.21 8.29
C GLU A 154 -5.30 -11.38 6.93
N ALA A 155 -5.48 -10.44 5.97
CA ALA A 155 -4.73 -10.44 4.72
C ALA A 155 -3.22 -10.26 4.95
N PHE A 156 -2.83 -9.61 6.04
CA PHE A 156 -1.42 -9.47 6.47
C PHE A 156 -0.94 -10.60 7.38
N GLY A 157 -1.73 -11.65 7.54
CA GLY A 157 -1.37 -12.80 8.37
C GLY A 157 -1.58 -12.61 9.87
N ALA A 158 -2.37 -11.61 10.28
CA ALA A 158 -2.68 -11.39 11.69
C ALA A 158 -3.82 -12.30 12.17
N ASP A 159 -3.77 -12.70 13.44
CA ASP A 159 -4.90 -13.26 14.16
C ASP A 159 -5.75 -12.13 14.75
N VAL A 160 -7.07 -12.16 14.50
CA VAL A 160 -8.01 -11.15 14.98
C VAL A 160 -9.10 -11.79 15.82
N SER A 161 -9.18 -11.42 17.08
CA SER A 161 -10.20 -11.89 18.02
C SER A 161 -11.12 -10.75 18.48
N TRP A 162 -12.30 -11.12 18.96
CA TRP A 162 -13.33 -10.22 19.44
C TRP A 162 -13.86 -10.66 20.79
N ALA A 163 -13.85 -9.77 21.78
CA ALA A 163 -14.46 -9.95 23.08
C ALA A 163 -15.76 -9.14 23.16
N GLN A 164 -16.89 -9.85 23.13
CA GLN A 164 -18.23 -9.25 23.07
C GLN A 164 -18.55 -8.41 24.31
N ASP A 165 -18.19 -8.90 25.51
CA ASP A 165 -18.54 -8.26 26.78
C ASP A 165 -17.85 -6.92 26.97
N THR A 166 -16.59 -6.83 26.54
CA THR A 166 -15.79 -5.60 26.63
C THR A 166 -15.81 -4.76 25.37
N LYS A 167 -16.39 -5.29 24.27
CA LYS A 167 -16.34 -4.70 22.93
C LYS A 167 -14.91 -4.40 22.47
N THR A 168 -14.02 -5.34 22.75
CA THR A 168 -12.59 -5.21 22.47
C THR A 168 -12.17 -6.09 21.31
N VAL A 169 -11.42 -5.52 20.37
CA VAL A 169 -10.70 -6.26 19.33
C VAL A 169 -9.26 -6.43 19.77
N THR A 170 -8.73 -7.62 19.60
CA THR A 170 -7.32 -7.93 19.78
C THR A 170 -6.75 -8.43 18.45
N ILE A 171 -5.60 -7.90 18.06
CA ILE A 171 -4.85 -8.28 16.85
C ILE A 171 -3.49 -8.77 17.31
N VAL A 172 -3.08 -9.92 16.81
CA VAL A 172 -1.72 -10.46 17.00
C VAL A 172 -1.06 -10.54 15.62
N ILE A 173 0.02 -9.80 15.46
CA ILE A 173 0.78 -9.72 14.20
C ILE A 173 2.26 -9.51 14.48
N ASP A 174 3.16 -10.30 13.85
CA ASP A 174 4.61 -10.21 14.00
C ASP A 174 5.10 -10.12 15.46
N GLY A 175 4.46 -10.87 16.35
CA GLY A 175 4.75 -10.85 17.78
C GLY A 175 4.24 -9.63 18.55
N LYS A 176 3.60 -8.68 17.89
CA LYS A 176 2.89 -7.56 18.53
C LYS A 176 1.46 -7.96 18.90
N VAL A 177 0.99 -7.47 20.03
CA VAL A 177 -0.41 -7.55 20.44
C VAL A 177 -0.97 -6.15 20.50
N LEU A 178 -1.96 -5.88 19.65
CA LEU A 178 -2.67 -4.60 19.57
C LEU A 178 -4.09 -4.81 20.08
N THR A 179 -4.55 -3.92 20.96
CA THR A 179 -5.92 -3.96 21.48
C THR A 179 -6.62 -2.63 21.24
N MET A 180 -7.91 -2.69 20.94
CA MET A 180 -8.73 -1.50 20.80
C MET A 180 -10.16 -1.76 21.26
N ARG A 181 -10.79 -0.76 21.83
CA ARG A 181 -12.18 -0.84 22.26
C ARG A 181 -13.06 0.01 21.35
N ILE A 182 -14.22 -0.51 20.96
CA ILE A 182 -15.18 0.20 20.13
C ILE A 182 -15.65 1.47 20.84
N ASN A 183 -15.73 2.58 20.07
CA ASN A 183 -16.10 3.92 20.52
C ASN A 183 -15.15 4.53 21.56
N GLN A 184 -13.94 3.99 21.72
CA GLN A 184 -12.88 4.62 22.49
C GLN A 184 -11.80 5.15 21.54
N ASP A 185 -11.46 6.42 21.68
CA ASP A 185 -10.49 7.08 20.81
C ASP A 185 -9.16 6.33 20.78
N LEU A 186 -8.65 6.14 19.59
CA LEU A 186 -7.30 5.63 19.34
C LEU A 186 -6.33 6.81 19.47
N GLU A 187 -5.45 6.74 20.45
CA GLU A 187 -4.47 7.79 20.71
C GLU A 187 -3.60 8.05 19.47
N GLY A 188 -3.55 9.31 19.05
CA GLY A 188 -2.79 9.75 17.88
C GLY A 188 -3.44 9.53 16.52
N PHE A 189 -4.69 8.96 16.46
CA PHE A 189 -5.38 8.70 15.19
C PHE A 189 -6.60 9.59 14.95
N GLY A 190 -7.06 10.32 15.97
CA GLY A 190 -8.15 11.31 15.87
C GLY A 190 -9.52 10.71 15.51
N ALA A 191 -9.71 9.42 15.77
CA ALA A 191 -10.99 8.73 15.66
C ALA A 191 -10.99 7.44 16.46
N ALA A 192 -12.17 7.01 16.88
CA ALA A 192 -12.42 5.74 17.54
C ALA A 192 -12.73 4.64 16.51
N PRO A 193 -12.44 3.35 16.81
CA PRO A 193 -13.01 2.24 16.08
C PRO A 193 -14.53 2.24 16.20
N ILE A 194 -15.22 1.97 15.11
CA ILE A 194 -16.68 1.89 15.06
C ILE A 194 -17.14 0.54 14.52
N ILE A 195 -18.39 0.19 14.75
CA ILE A 195 -19.04 -0.94 14.07
C ILE A 195 -19.90 -0.40 12.92
N SER A 196 -19.65 -0.93 11.72
CA SER A 196 -20.49 -0.68 10.54
C SER A 196 -20.81 -2.03 9.87
N ASN A 197 -22.10 -2.29 9.62
CA ASN A 197 -22.58 -3.56 9.07
C ASN A 197 -21.99 -4.80 9.79
N GLY A 198 -21.88 -4.75 11.12
CA GLY A 198 -21.35 -5.85 11.94
C GLY A 198 -19.85 -6.05 11.83
N ARG A 199 -19.11 -5.11 11.26
CA ARG A 199 -17.64 -5.17 11.13
C ARG A 199 -16.98 -3.98 11.83
N THR A 200 -15.85 -4.23 12.47
CA THR A 200 -15.02 -3.18 13.06
C THR A 200 -14.32 -2.40 11.95
N MET A 201 -14.56 -1.10 11.95
CA MET A 201 -13.92 -0.14 11.05
C MET A 201 -12.94 0.70 11.85
N VAL A 202 -11.76 0.93 11.29
CA VAL A 202 -10.69 1.74 11.89
C VAL A 202 -10.20 2.81 10.93
N PRO A 203 -9.63 3.92 11.43
CA PRO A 203 -8.97 4.91 10.58
C PRO A 203 -7.88 4.26 9.75
N ILE A 204 -7.78 4.62 8.47
CA ILE A 204 -6.75 4.05 7.58
C ILE A 204 -5.33 4.34 8.08
N SER A 205 -5.11 5.47 8.76
CA SER A 205 -3.84 5.80 9.40
C SER A 205 -3.41 4.79 10.47
N TYR A 206 -4.38 4.13 11.13
CA TYR A 206 -4.09 3.04 12.07
C TYR A 206 -3.45 1.85 11.35
N ILE A 207 -3.97 1.49 10.18
CA ILE A 207 -3.42 0.41 9.35
C ILE A 207 -1.97 0.72 8.95
N SER A 208 -1.71 1.95 8.47
CA SER A 208 -0.36 2.35 8.10
C SER A 208 0.62 2.27 9.27
N LYS A 209 0.27 2.87 10.41
CA LYS A 209 1.19 3.01 11.55
C LYS A 209 1.37 1.72 12.34
N GLU A 210 0.27 1.04 12.69
CA GLU A 210 0.31 -0.08 13.62
C GLU A 210 0.55 -1.43 12.92
N LEU A 211 0.04 -1.58 11.70
CA LEU A 211 0.27 -2.79 10.91
C LEU A 211 1.45 -2.66 9.93
N GLY A 212 2.15 -1.53 9.91
CA GLY A 212 3.35 -1.32 9.11
C GLY A 212 3.10 -1.38 7.60
N ALA A 213 1.95 -0.90 7.13
CA ALA A 213 1.60 -0.89 5.72
C ALA A 213 1.82 0.49 5.08
N ASN A 214 2.26 0.52 3.83
CA ASN A 214 2.17 1.73 3.03
C ASN A 214 0.72 1.94 2.58
N VAL A 215 0.23 3.16 2.71
CA VAL A 215 -1.14 3.53 2.38
C VAL A 215 -1.15 4.79 1.52
N ILE A 216 -1.78 4.70 0.35
CA ILE A 216 -2.01 5.82 -0.55
C ILE A 216 -3.51 6.07 -0.67
N TRP A 217 -3.93 7.29 -0.37
CA TRP A 217 -5.28 7.77 -0.62
C TRP A 217 -5.35 8.51 -1.96
N VAL A 218 -6.26 8.10 -2.84
CA VAL A 218 -6.47 8.72 -4.15
C VAL A 218 -7.81 9.46 -4.15
N PRO A 219 -7.80 10.79 -3.92
CA PRO A 219 -9.04 11.58 -3.77
C PRO A 219 -9.95 11.55 -5.00
N SER A 220 -9.37 11.59 -6.20
CA SER A 220 -10.10 11.65 -7.47
C SER A 220 -11.01 10.44 -7.70
N THR A 221 -10.60 9.26 -7.24
CA THR A 221 -11.36 8.01 -7.36
C THR A 221 -11.92 7.53 -6.03
N LYS A 222 -11.60 8.21 -4.93
CA LYS A 222 -11.91 7.79 -3.55
C LYS A 222 -11.39 6.38 -3.26
N THR A 223 -10.21 6.08 -3.75
CA THR A 223 -9.56 4.77 -3.62
C THR A 223 -8.51 4.80 -2.52
N VAL A 224 -8.44 3.70 -1.77
CA VAL A 224 -7.36 3.39 -0.83
C VAL A 224 -6.53 2.27 -1.43
N ALA A 225 -5.24 2.51 -1.64
CA ALA A 225 -4.27 1.49 -2.01
C ALA A 225 -3.36 1.19 -0.81
N ILE A 226 -3.20 -0.07 -0.48
CA ILE A 226 -2.44 -0.54 0.68
C ILE A 226 -1.45 -1.60 0.20
N ALA A 227 -0.22 -1.55 0.69
CA ALA A 227 0.80 -2.56 0.43
C ALA A 227 1.63 -2.86 1.69
N ARG A 228 1.95 -4.14 1.87
CA ARG A 228 2.80 -4.62 2.96
C ARG A 228 3.58 -5.85 2.53
#